data_9bab399e6dcdac9d61ebfb6a5c23f957
#
_entry.id   9bab399e6dcdac9d61ebfb6a5c23f957
#
_cell.length_a   1.000
_cell.length_b   1.000
_cell.length_c   1.000
_cell.angle_alpha   90.00
_cell.angle_beta   90.00
_cell.angle_gamma   90.00
#
_symmetry.space_group_name_H-M   'P 1'
#
loop_
_entity.id
_entity.type
_entity.pdbx_description
1 polymer ?
#
loop_
_entity_poly.entity_id
_entity_poly.type
_entity_poly.pdbx_seq_one_letter_code
_entity_poly.pdbx_strand_id
1 'polypeptide(L)'
;LRRQRQMCIRDRIDETDLELYQAIVTVDASTADMYLKNMKSLFMEMFKMADLVIFNRCDDNTNMGSFRRSIKAVNPRAQVGFERADGKEMEQDELLPYDVNAEVIKVEDEDYGIWYIDAMERPQVYEGKTVEMRVQVQRSPKMPPGMIIPGRKAMTCCEDDMTFIGYLCRLNHTKSKTLKRILNNEWVTLTAQIHSEYNEAYDKTMPILTAIRIEKSEPPKEQLVYF
;
A
#
# COMPACT_ATOMS: atom_id res chain seq x y z
N LEU A 1 -26.13 -8.99 -10.60
CA LEU A 1 -26.90 -7.98 -11.36
C LEU A 1 -26.23 -6.60 -11.39
N ARG A 2 -25.69 -6.07 -10.26
CA ARG A 2 -25.00 -4.76 -10.25
C ARG A 2 -23.62 -4.82 -10.93
N ARG A 3 -22.86 -5.91 -10.77
CA ARG A 3 -21.56 -6.13 -11.42
C ARG A 3 -21.69 -6.14 -12.95
N GLN A 4 -22.71 -6.81 -13.47
CA GLN A 4 -23.02 -6.81 -14.91
C GLN A 4 -23.40 -5.42 -15.44
N ARG A 5 -24.09 -4.58 -14.65
CA ARG A 5 -24.43 -3.22 -15.08
C ARG A 5 -23.20 -2.31 -15.21
N GLN A 6 -22.23 -2.41 -14.31
CA GLN A 6 -20.99 -1.60 -14.42
C GLN A 6 -20.16 -2.00 -15.62
N MET A 7 -20.00 -3.31 -15.86
CA MET A 7 -19.35 -3.80 -17.08
C MET A 7 -20.09 -3.33 -18.33
N CYS A 8 -21.42 -3.47 -18.40
CA CYS A 8 -22.22 -3.02 -19.53
C CYS A 8 -22.16 -1.51 -19.77
N ILE A 9 -22.00 -0.68 -18.74
CA ILE A 9 -21.86 0.77 -18.90
C ILE A 9 -20.49 1.08 -19.51
N ARG A 10 -19.43 0.45 -19.04
CA ARG A 10 -18.08 0.65 -19.57
C ARG A 10 -17.96 0.17 -21.02
N ASP A 11 -18.45 -1.03 -21.32
CA ASP A 11 -18.46 -1.58 -22.68
C ASP A 11 -19.23 -0.65 -23.65
N ARG A 12 -20.31 -0.01 -23.18
CA ARG A 12 -21.05 0.96 -23.99
C ARG A 12 -20.33 2.29 -24.17
N ILE A 13 -19.56 2.76 -23.20
CA ILE A 13 -18.73 3.96 -23.34
C ILE A 13 -17.65 3.70 -24.39
N ASP A 14 -17.01 2.52 -24.36
CA ASP A 14 -15.99 2.12 -25.34
C ASP A 14 -16.54 1.99 -26.78
N GLU A 15 -17.87 1.81 -26.95
CA GLU A 15 -18.56 1.78 -28.25
C GLU A 15 -19.03 3.16 -28.73
N THR A 16 -18.77 4.24 -27.99
CA THR A 16 -19.21 5.60 -28.27
C THR A 16 -18.03 6.56 -28.38
N ASP A 17 -18.26 7.77 -28.89
CA ASP A 17 -17.30 8.87 -28.91
C ASP A 17 -17.15 9.57 -27.52
N LEU A 18 -17.65 8.94 -26.44
CA LEU A 18 -17.56 9.47 -25.08
C LEU A 18 -16.27 9.02 -24.41
N GLU A 19 -15.58 9.95 -23.80
CA GLU A 19 -14.43 9.67 -22.93
C GLU A 19 -14.86 9.62 -21.47
N LEU A 20 -14.44 8.56 -20.75
CA LEU A 20 -14.63 8.49 -19.31
C LEU A 20 -13.65 9.47 -18.63
N TYR A 21 -14.16 10.58 -18.14
CA TYR A 21 -13.35 11.60 -17.49
C TYR A 21 -12.91 11.17 -16.08
N GLN A 22 -13.81 10.63 -15.27
CA GLN A 22 -13.54 10.23 -13.90
C GLN A 22 -14.52 9.19 -13.40
N ALA A 23 -14.02 8.18 -12.69
CA ALA A 23 -14.82 7.19 -11.98
C ALA A 23 -14.84 7.52 -10.47
N ILE A 24 -16.03 7.88 -9.94
CA ILE A 24 -16.21 8.24 -8.54
C ILE A 24 -17.03 7.16 -7.84
N VAL A 25 -16.54 6.70 -6.69
CA VAL A 25 -17.26 5.78 -5.79
C VAL A 25 -17.59 6.52 -4.51
N THR A 26 -18.87 6.54 -4.12
CA THR A 26 -19.31 7.10 -2.84
C THR A 26 -19.70 5.99 -1.89
N VAL A 27 -19.25 6.09 -0.64
CA VAL A 27 -19.47 5.11 0.42
C VAL A 27 -20.05 5.81 1.65
N ASP A 28 -21.12 5.27 2.20
CA ASP A 28 -21.68 5.74 3.47
C ASP A 28 -20.79 5.20 4.62
N ALA A 29 -20.05 6.10 5.28
CA ALA A 29 -19.11 5.74 6.33
C ALA A 29 -19.80 5.08 7.53
N SER A 30 -21.06 5.46 7.83
CA SER A 30 -21.82 4.89 8.95
C SER A 30 -22.11 3.39 8.81
N THR A 31 -22.05 2.86 7.59
CA THR A 31 -22.30 1.44 7.28
C THR A 31 -21.11 0.73 6.67
N ALA A 32 -20.05 1.47 6.36
CA ALA A 32 -18.88 0.98 5.64
C ALA A 32 -18.22 -0.23 6.31
N ASP A 33 -17.99 -0.18 7.63
CA ASP A 33 -17.40 -1.28 8.39
C ASP A 33 -18.18 -2.59 8.25
N MET A 34 -19.50 -2.51 8.34
CA MET A 34 -20.37 -3.68 8.19
C MET A 34 -20.27 -4.27 6.77
N TYR A 35 -20.30 -3.42 5.76
CA TYR A 35 -20.21 -3.86 4.37
C TYR A 35 -18.82 -4.38 4.01
N LEU A 36 -17.76 -3.73 4.46
CA LEU A 36 -16.39 -4.19 4.25
C LEU A 36 -16.14 -5.54 4.93
N LYS A 37 -16.72 -5.81 6.09
CA LYS A 37 -16.62 -7.12 6.75
C LYS A 37 -17.35 -8.23 6.01
N ASN A 38 -18.54 -7.94 5.45
CA ASN A 38 -19.42 -8.96 4.88
C ASN A 38 -19.33 -9.08 3.35
N MET A 39 -18.91 -8.03 2.66
CA MET A 39 -18.90 -7.93 1.20
C MET A 39 -17.59 -7.30 0.68
N LYS A 40 -16.48 -7.56 1.35
CA LYS A 40 -15.19 -6.93 1.09
C LYS A 40 -14.78 -7.03 -0.38
N SER A 41 -14.90 -8.21 -0.99
CA SER A 41 -14.50 -8.42 -2.39
C SER A 41 -15.25 -7.52 -3.37
N LEU A 42 -16.55 -7.28 -3.14
CA LEU A 42 -17.34 -6.40 -4.00
C LEU A 42 -16.85 -4.94 -3.92
N PHE A 43 -16.55 -4.46 -2.71
CA PHE A 43 -16.04 -3.11 -2.51
C PHE A 43 -14.63 -2.94 -3.09
N MET A 44 -13.76 -3.94 -2.88
CA MET A 44 -12.41 -3.90 -3.45
C MET A 44 -12.43 -3.84 -4.99
N GLU A 45 -13.32 -4.57 -5.64
CA GLU A 45 -13.52 -4.48 -7.09
C GLU A 45 -13.95 -3.07 -7.55
N MET A 46 -14.83 -2.42 -6.78
CA MET A 46 -15.25 -1.04 -7.08
C MET A 46 -14.08 -0.06 -6.89
N PHE A 47 -13.31 -0.22 -5.82
CA PHE A 47 -12.17 0.65 -5.51
C PHE A 47 -11.02 0.50 -6.52
N LYS A 48 -10.78 -0.70 -7.04
CA LYS A 48 -9.78 -0.95 -8.10
C LYS A 48 -10.00 -0.08 -9.33
N MET A 49 -11.25 0.30 -9.59
CA MET A 49 -11.67 1.02 -10.80
C MET A 49 -11.94 2.51 -10.58
N ALA A 50 -11.83 2.98 -9.33
CA ALA A 50 -12.15 4.35 -8.98
C ALA A 50 -10.94 5.29 -9.14
N ASP A 51 -11.16 6.49 -9.65
CA ASP A 51 -10.20 7.59 -9.58
C ASP A 51 -10.33 8.34 -8.25
N LEU A 52 -11.55 8.38 -7.69
CA LEU A 52 -11.86 9.03 -6.44
C LEU A 52 -12.85 8.19 -5.63
N VAL A 53 -12.55 7.98 -4.35
CA VAL A 53 -13.47 7.35 -3.38
C VAL A 53 -13.81 8.38 -2.30
N ILE A 54 -15.09 8.65 -2.12
CA ILE A 54 -15.58 9.60 -1.11
C ILE A 54 -16.36 8.84 -0.04
N PHE A 55 -15.89 8.88 1.19
CA PHE A 55 -16.67 8.46 2.35
C PHE A 55 -17.47 9.64 2.85
N ASN A 56 -18.77 9.57 2.76
CA ASN A 56 -19.66 10.59 3.30
C ASN A 56 -20.24 10.18 4.67
N ARG A 57 -20.87 11.12 5.37
CA ARG A 57 -21.45 10.93 6.71
C ARG A 57 -20.45 10.42 7.75
N CYS A 58 -19.20 10.84 7.60
CA CYS A 58 -18.16 10.56 8.59
C CYS A 58 -18.43 11.32 9.89
N ASP A 59 -18.02 10.72 10.99
CA ASP A 59 -17.99 11.30 12.33
C ASP A 59 -16.60 11.18 12.96
N ASP A 60 -16.44 11.63 14.19
CA ASP A 60 -15.17 11.61 14.90
C ASP A 60 -14.69 10.19 15.27
N ASN A 61 -15.55 9.17 15.15
CA ASN A 61 -15.23 7.77 15.39
C ASN A 61 -14.92 7.01 14.09
N THR A 62 -15.06 7.67 12.95
CA THR A 62 -14.81 7.05 11.64
C THR A 62 -13.32 6.69 11.50
N ASN A 63 -13.01 5.43 11.25
CA ASN A 63 -11.64 4.95 11.08
C ASN A 63 -11.12 5.26 9.67
N MET A 64 -10.87 6.56 9.41
CA MET A 64 -10.44 7.07 8.10
C MET A 64 -9.13 6.41 7.64
N GLY A 65 -8.18 6.20 8.55
CA GLY A 65 -6.90 5.57 8.23
C GLY A 65 -7.07 4.14 7.71
N SER A 66 -7.92 3.31 8.34
CA SER A 66 -8.19 1.95 7.88
C SER A 66 -8.85 1.93 6.49
N PHE A 67 -9.84 2.81 6.26
CA PHE A 67 -10.49 2.91 4.96
C PHE A 67 -9.53 3.35 3.87
N ARG A 68 -8.69 4.37 4.15
CA ARG A 68 -7.66 4.84 3.23
C ARG A 68 -6.67 3.72 2.87
N ARG A 69 -6.14 3.00 3.86
CA ARG A 69 -5.23 1.88 3.65
C ARG A 69 -5.85 0.78 2.79
N SER A 70 -7.09 0.40 3.08
CA SER A 70 -7.79 -0.63 2.31
C SER A 70 -7.94 -0.27 0.83
N ILE A 71 -8.20 1.01 0.51
CA ILE A 71 -8.28 1.49 -0.87
C ILE A 71 -6.90 1.52 -1.51
N LYS A 72 -5.93 2.13 -0.83
CA LYS A 72 -4.56 2.29 -1.37
C LYS A 72 -3.85 0.96 -1.59
N ALA A 73 -4.18 -0.06 -0.82
CA ALA A 73 -3.68 -1.42 -1.02
C ALA A 73 -4.10 -2.03 -2.37
N VAL A 74 -5.30 -1.69 -2.87
CA VAL A 74 -5.83 -2.21 -4.15
C VAL A 74 -5.71 -1.23 -5.30
N ASN A 75 -5.68 0.07 -4.99
CA ASN A 75 -5.58 1.14 -5.98
C ASN A 75 -4.75 2.32 -5.46
N PRO A 76 -3.41 2.27 -5.59
CA PRO A 76 -2.53 3.35 -5.13
C PRO A 76 -2.79 4.72 -5.77
N ARG A 77 -3.44 4.76 -6.93
CA ARG A 77 -3.74 6.01 -7.66
C ARG A 77 -5.01 6.68 -7.18
N ALA A 78 -5.98 5.93 -6.64
CA ALA A 78 -7.25 6.50 -6.22
C ALA A 78 -7.06 7.61 -5.18
N GLN A 79 -7.73 8.72 -5.37
CA GLN A 79 -7.88 9.74 -4.34
C GLN A 79 -8.93 9.27 -3.32
N VAL A 80 -8.74 9.65 -2.05
CA VAL A 80 -9.67 9.27 -0.98
C VAL A 80 -10.03 10.51 -0.20
N GLY A 81 -11.32 10.85 -0.18
CA GLY A 81 -11.88 11.96 0.55
C GLY A 81 -12.85 11.49 1.65
N PHE A 82 -12.96 12.29 2.69
CA PHE A 82 -13.88 12.06 3.81
C PHE A 82 -14.71 13.32 4.07
N GLU A 83 -16.02 13.13 4.22
CA GLU A 83 -16.96 14.24 4.40
C GLU A 83 -17.89 13.94 5.58
N ARG A 84 -18.19 14.97 6.36
CA ARG A 84 -19.29 14.94 7.34
C ARG A 84 -20.66 14.96 6.66
N ALA A 85 -21.71 14.70 7.43
CA ALA A 85 -23.08 14.75 6.92
C ALA A 85 -23.49 16.15 6.40
N ASP A 86 -22.81 17.20 6.81
CA ASP A 86 -23.03 18.58 6.35
C ASP A 86 -22.19 18.96 5.11
N GLY A 87 -21.45 17.99 4.54
CA GLY A 87 -20.60 18.19 3.36
C GLY A 87 -19.24 18.82 3.63
N LYS A 88 -18.87 19.02 4.92
CA LYS A 88 -17.54 19.52 5.24
C LYS A 88 -16.53 18.39 5.16
N GLU A 89 -15.41 18.67 4.53
CA GLU A 89 -14.29 17.76 4.49
C GLU A 89 -13.73 17.48 5.90
N MET A 90 -13.30 16.25 6.10
CA MET A 90 -12.59 15.81 7.28
C MET A 90 -11.17 15.40 6.90
N GLU A 91 -10.22 16.01 7.56
CA GLU A 91 -8.84 15.60 7.57
C GLU A 91 -8.49 15.10 8.99
N GLN A 92 -7.83 13.99 9.07
CA GLN A 92 -7.31 13.47 10.34
C GLN A 92 -5.87 13.04 10.10
N ASP A 93 -4.97 13.60 10.90
CA ASP A 93 -3.62 13.06 10.99
C ASP A 93 -3.69 11.68 11.62
N GLU A 94 -3.29 10.67 10.88
CA GLU A 94 -3.20 9.31 11.39
C GLU A 94 -2.06 9.22 12.40
N LEU A 95 -2.38 8.81 13.62
CA LEU A 95 -1.35 8.50 14.62
C LEU A 95 -0.62 7.24 14.16
N LEU A 96 0.66 7.40 13.82
CA LEU A 96 1.51 6.29 13.43
C LEU A 96 1.95 5.51 14.68
N PRO A 97 2.03 4.17 14.59
CA PRO A 97 2.46 3.33 15.71
C PRO A 97 3.98 3.39 15.98
N TYR A 98 4.72 4.11 15.14
CA TYR A 98 6.16 4.30 15.22
C TYR A 98 6.53 5.78 15.12
N ASP A 99 7.70 6.15 15.66
CA ASP A 99 8.21 7.53 15.58
C ASP A 99 8.95 7.75 14.27
N VAL A 100 8.35 8.53 13.36
CA VAL A 100 8.98 8.91 12.08
C VAL A 100 10.20 9.81 12.25
N ASN A 101 10.42 10.42 13.42
CA ASN A 101 11.55 11.29 13.69
C ASN A 101 12.71 10.56 14.39
N ALA A 102 12.54 9.28 14.68
CA ALA A 102 13.61 8.45 15.23
C ALA A 102 14.82 8.38 14.26
N GLU A 103 16.03 8.21 14.79
CA GLU A 103 17.24 8.00 13.99
C GLU A 103 17.11 6.75 13.10
N VAL A 104 16.48 5.70 13.62
CA VAL A 104 16.08 4.51 12.90
C VAL A 104 14.61 4.25 13.20
N ILE A 105 13.77 4.33 12.17
CA ILE A 105 12.35 4.01 12.26
C ILE A 105 12.22 2.48 12.37
N LYS A 106 11.83 1.98 13.54
CA LYS A 106 11.55 0.56 13.72
C LYS A 106 10.12 0.27 13.36
N VAL A 107 9.93 -0.59 12.37
CA VAL A 107 8.62 -1.02 11.90
C VAL A 107 8.40 -2.45 12.42
N GLU A 108 7.49 -2.57 13.38
CA GLU A 108 7.12 -3.87 13.93
C GLU A 108 6.32 -4.69 12.90
N ASP A 109 6.17 -5.99 13.16
CA ASP A 109 5.58 -6.90 12.19
C ASP A 109 4.13 -6.54 11.82
N GLU A 110 3.33 -6.13 12.79
CA GLU A 110 1.95 -5.68 12.63
C GLU A 110 1.83 -4.32 11.93
N ASP A 111 2.86 -3.49 11.99
CA ASP A 111 2.85 -2.11 11.50
C ASP A 111 3.33 -2.00 10.05
N TYR A 112 3.82 -3.10 9.47
CA TYR A 112 4.38 -3.09 8.11
C TYR A 112 3.41 -2.54 7.07
N GLY A 113 2.13 -2.92 7.15
CA GLY A 113 1.11 -2.44 6.21
C GLY A 113 0.86 -0.93 6.33
N ILE A 114 0.84 -0.43 7.57
CA ILE A 114 0.68 1.00 7.85
C ILE A 114 1.87 1.77 7.27
N TRP A 115 3.10 1.34 7.59
CA TRP A 115 4.32 1.94 7.07
C TRP A 115 4.36 1.93 5.54
N TYR A 116 4.01 0.81 4.91
CA TYR A 116 4.05 0.69 3.45
C TYR A 116 3.13 1.70 2.76
N ILE A 117 1.90 1.83 3.23
CA ILE A 117 0.95 2.78 2.63
C ILE A 117 1.35 4.23 2.94
N ASP A 118 1.74 4.52 4.18
CA ASP A 118 2.11 5.87 4.57
C ASP A 118 3.36 6.38 3.84
N ALA A 119 4.38 5.54 3.69
CA ALA A 119 5.57 5.88 2.92
C ALA A 119 5.27 6.11 1.43
N MET A 120 4.28 5.40 0.88
CA MET A 120 3.82 5.58 -0.49
C MET A 120 3.04 6.90 -0.67
N GLU A 121 2.26 7.30 0.31
CA GLU A 121 1.44 8.51 0.24
C GLU A 121 2.23 9.77 0.58
N ARG A 122 3.17 9.68 1.51
CA ARG A 122 3.98 10.80 2.01
C ARG A 122 5.48 10.53 1.89
N PRO A 123 5.99 10.20 0.68
CA PRO A 123 7.39 9.80 0.49
C PRO A 123 8.38 10.87 0.98
N GLN A 124 8.01 12.15 0.92
CA GLN A 124 8.81 13.27 1.39
C GLN A 124 9.08 13.25 2.91
N VAL A 125 8.17 12.65 3.69
CA VAL A 125 8.33 12.50 5.15
C VAL A 125 9.45 11.52 5.48
N TYR A 126 9.68 10.56 4.58
CA TYR A 126 10.65 9.48 4.77
C TYR A 126 11.97 9.70 4.04
N GLU A 127 12.09 10.78 3.25
CA GLU A 127 13.31 11.08 2.48
C GLU A 127 14.55 11.15 3.38
N GLY A 128 15.58 10.36 3.05
CA GLY A 128 16.83 10.30 3.77
C GLY A 128 16.79 9.54 5.10
N LYS A 129 15.61 9.09 5.56
CA LYS A 129 15.46 8.38 6.84
C LYS A 129 15.90 6.92 6.72
N THR A 130 16.28 6.36 7.87
CA THR A 130 16.64 4.95 7.99
C THR A 130 15.47 4.18 8.58
N VAL A 131 15.17 3.03 8.00
CA VAL A 131 14.12 2.11 8.48
C VAL A 131 14.73 0.75 8.79
N GLU A 132 14.24 0.11 9.86
CA GLU A 132 14.51 -1.28 10.19
C GLU A 132 13.22 -2.07 10.26
N MET A 133 13.18 -3.21 9.55
CA MET A 133 11.98 -4.03 9.45
C MET A 133 12.31 -5.48 9.14
N ARG A 134 11.41 -6.39 9.49
CA ARG A 134 11.48 -7.81 9.12
C ARG A 134 10.66 -8.04 7.86
N VAL A 135 11.31 -8.56 6.81
CA VAL A 135 10.71 -8.70 5.48
C VAL A 135 11.15 -9.98 4.81
N GLN A 136 10.39 -10.43 3.83
CA GLN A 136 10.75 -11.49 2.91
C GLN A 136 11.40 -10.89 1.67
N VAL A 137 12.45 -11.51 1.17
CA VAL A 137 13.15 -11.03 -0.05
C VAL A 137 12.54 -11.64 -1.28
N GLN A 138 12.13 -10.80 -2.23
CA GLN A 138 11.72 -11.24 -3.56
C GLN A 138 12.75 -10.81 -4.61
N ARG A 139 13.08 -11.76 -5.49
CA ARG A 139 13.98 -11.55 -6.63
C ARG A 139 13.31 -12.03 -7.90
N SER A 140 13.52 -11.32 -8.99
CA SER A 140 13.07 -11.72 -10.32
C SER A 140 14.22 -11.63 -11.32
N PRO A 141 14.33 -12.56 -12.27
CA PRO A 141 15.31 -12.46 -13.37
C PRO A 141 15.15 -11.21 -14.23
N LYS A 142 13.97 -10.59 -14.19
CA LYS A 142 13.66 -9.34 -14.91
C LYS A 142 14.16 -8.08 -14.20
N MET A 143 14.59 -8.21 -12.94
CA MET A 143 15.10 -7.07 -12.17
C MET A 143 16.56 -6.77 -12.53
N PRO A 144 16.97 -5.49 -12.49
CA PRO A 144 18.36 -5.12 -12.65
C PRO A 144 19.27 -5.84 -11.63
N PRO A 145 20.51 -6.19 -12.01
CA PRO A 145 21.47 -6.76 -11.08
C PRO A 145 21.68 -5.85 -9.86
N GLY A 146 21.77 -6.44 -8.68
CA GLY A 146 21.96 -5.67 -7.43
C GLY A 146 20.69 -5.08 -6.85
N MET A 147 19.52 -5.48 -7.36
CA MET A 147 18.22 -5.07 -6.81
C MET A 147 17.45 -6.26 -6.24
N ILE A 148 16.65 -5.98 -5.22
CA ILE A 148 15.68 -6.90 -4.61
C ILE A 148 14.40 -6.14 -4.29
N ILE A 149 13.33 -6.86 -4.01
CA ILE A 149 12.12 -6.30 -3.38
C ILE A 149 11.99 -6.94 -1.99
N PRO A 150 12.44 -6.25 -0.93
CA PRO A 150 12.07 -6.62 0.42
C PRO A 150 10.62 -6.26 0.68
N GLY A 151 9.84 -7.21 1.19
CA GLY A 151 8.42 -6.98 1.34
C GLY A 151 7.71 -8.08 2.11
N ARG A 152 6.39 -8.05 2.05
CA ARG A 152 5.51 -9.07 2.64
C ARG A 152 4.37 -9.42 1.70
N LYS A 153 3.81 -10.60 1.89
CA LYS A 153 2.52 -10.96 1.27
C LYS A 153 1.41 -10.21 1.98
N ALA A 154 0.53 -9.59 1.22
CA ALA A 154 -0.65 -8.90 1.71
C ALA A 154 -1.91 -9.55 1.16
N MET A 155 -2.93 -9.63 2.00
CA MET A 155 -4.26 -10.07 1.63
C MET A 155 -5.22 -8.89 1.72
N THR A 156 -5.86 -8.55 0.61
CA THR A 156 -6.78 -7.42 0.56
C THR A 156 -8.22 -7.82 0.80
N CYS A 157 -8.69 -8.93 0.21
CA CYS A 157 -10.07 -9.38 0.40
C CYS A 157 -10.21 -10.88 0.68
N CYS A 158 -9.43 -11.75 0.04
CA CYS A 158 -9.49 -13.20 0.18
C CYS A 158 -8.16 -13.85 -0.20
N GLU A 159 -8.05 -15.16 -0.02
CA GLU A 159 -6.82 -15.91 -0.32
C GLU A 159 -6.41 -15.84 -1.81
N ASP A 160 -7.38 -15.71 -2.71
CA ASP A 160 -7.12 -15.58 -4.14
C ASP A 160 -6.57 -14.20 -4.55
N ASP A 161 -6.67 -13.20 -3.66
CA ASP A 161 -6.23 -11.83 -3.89
C ASP A 161 -5.00 -11.48 -3.05
N MET A 162 -4.08 -12.43 -2.93
CA MET A 162 -2.80 -12.19 -2.29
C MET A 162 -1.82 -11.54 -3.25
N THR A 163 -1.20 -10.46 -2.83
CA THR A 163 -0.14 -9.77 -3.56
C THR A 163 1.09 -9.59 -2.69
N PHE A 164 2.25 -9.46 -3.34
CA PHE A 164 3.48 -9.12 -2.63
C PHE A 164 3.68 -7.61 -2.67
N ILE A 165 3.73 -6.98 -1.50
CA ILE A 165 3.95 -5.55 -1.35
C ILE A 165 5.35 -5.28 -0.82
N GLY A 166 6.04 -4.31 -1.43
CA GLY A 166 7.39 -3.93 -1.07
C GLY A 166 7.94 -2.88 -2.03
N TYR A 167 8.99 -2.20 -1.62
CA TYR A 167 9.68 -1.22 -2.44
C TYR A 167 10.93 -1.80 -3.06
N LEU A 168 11.32 -1.26 -4.20
CA LEU A 168 12.59 -1.61 -4.82
C LEU A 168 13.73 -1.26 -3.86
N CYS A 169 14.70 -2.16 -3.71
CA CYS A 169 15.83 -1.96 -2.83
C CYS A 169 17.15 -2.20 -3.57
N ARG A 170 18.01 -1.17 -3.57
CA ARG A 170 19.38 -1.25 -4.09
C ARG A 170 20.29 -1.91 -3.06
N LEU A 171 21.06 -2.87 -3.51
CA LEU A 171 22.08 -3.51 -2.71
C LEU A 171 23.41 -2.77 -2.95
N ASN A 172 23.90 -2.04 -1.96
CA ASN A 172 25.24 -1.45 -2.04
C ASN A 172 26.29 -2.56 -2.14
N HIS A 173 27.07 -2.57 -3.20
CA HIS A 173 28.08 -3.58 -3.51
C HIS A 173 29.19 -3.73 -2.46
N THR A 174 29.21 -2.91 -1.43
CA THR A 174 30.46 -2.60 -0.75
C THR A 174 30.83 -3.52 0.40
N LYS A 175 29.98 -4.33 1.03
CA LYS A 175 30.47 -5.03 2.24
C LYS A 175 29.84 -6.35 2.67
N SER A 176 28.98 -7.02 1.95
CA SER A 176 28.39 -8.23 2.55
C SER A 176 28.49 -9.48 1.68
N LYS A 177 29.32 -10.41 2.12
CA LYS A 177 29.26 -11.83 1.69
C LYS A 177 27.86 -12.42 1.95
N THR A 178 27.11 -11.85 2.88
CA THR A 178 25.73 -12.21 3.23
C THR A 178 24.75 -11.92 2.09
N LEU A 179 24.90 -10.78 1.38
CA LEU A 179 24.03 -10.40 0.27
C LEU A 179 24.03 -11.40 -0.90
N LYS A 180 25.14 -12.08 -1.13
CA LYS A 180 25.25 -13.12 -2.16
C LYS A 180 24.60 -14.45 -1.76
N ARG A 181 24.29 -14.64 -0.48
CA ARG A 181 23.75 -15.88 0.08
C ARG A 181 22.26 -15.82 0.40
N ILE A 182 21.63 -14.63 0.31
CA ILE A 182 20.20 -14.50 0.56
C ILE A 182 19.45 -15.03 -0.67
N LEU A 183 18.65 -16.06 -0.45
CA LEU A 183 17.85 -16.70 -1.47
C LEU A 183 16.51 -15.96 -1.64
N ASN A 184 15.83 -16.25 -2.74
CA ASN A 184 14.46 -15.80 -2.94
C ASN A 184 13.53 -16.39 -1.86
N ASN A 185 12.60 -15.59 -1.37
CA ASN A 185 11.65 -15.93 -0.30
C ASN A 185 12.26 -16.15 1.10
N GLU A 186 13.54 -15.83 1.32
CA GLU A 186 14.10 -15.83 2.68
C GLU A 186 13.63 -14.63 3.50
N TRP A 187 13.44 -14.85 4.80
CA TRP A 187 13.15 -13.82 5.78
C TRP A 187 14.44 -13.16 6.27
N VAL A 188 14.41 -11.85 6.33
CA VAL A 188 15.54 -11.03 6.74
C VAL A 188 15.09 -9.85 7.61
N THR A 189 15.96 -9.42 8.52
CA THR A 189 15.88 -8.08 9.08
C THR A 189 16.69 -7.16 8.19
N LEU A 190 16.03 -6.18 7.62
CA LEU A 190 16.59 -5.19 6.72
C LEU A 190 16.68 -3.84 7.44
N THR A 191 17.87 -3.26 7.44
CA THR A 191 18.08 -1.83 7.74
C THR A 191 18.43 -1.13 6.43
N ALA A 192 17.63 -0.14 6.04
CA ALA A 192 17.77 0.54 4.75
C ALA A 192 17.53 2.05 4.88
N GLN A 193 18.22 2.82 4.05
CA GLN A 193 17.89 4.23 3.84
C GLN A 193 16.80 4.36 2.79
N ILE A 194 15.87 5.26 3.02
CA ILE A 194 14.74 5.56 2.14
C ILE A 194 15.08 6.77 1.29
N HIS A 195 14.83 6.67 -0.01
CA HIS A 195 14.89 7.76 -0.97
C HIS A 195 13.60 7.79 -1.78
N SER A 196 13.30 8.93 -2.38
CA SER A 196 12.10 9.12 -3.19
C SER A 196 12.50 9.32 -4.64
N GLU A 197 11.94 8.49 -5.54
CA GLU A 197 12.19 8.57 -6.97
C GLU A 197 10.87 8.55 -7.74
N TYR A 198 10.83 9.27 -8.86
CA TYR A 198 9.68 9.23 -9.74
C TYR A 198 9.58 7.87 -10.44
N ASN A 199 8.41 7.28 -10.39
CA ASN A 199 8.11 5.98 -10.99
C ASN A 199 7.09 6.17 -12.13
N GLU A 200 7.54 6.02 -13.37
CA GLU A 200 6.72 6.20 -14.58
C GLU A 200 5.50 5.27 -14.63
N ALA A 201 5.63 4.03 -14.13
CA ALA A 201 4.53 3.05 -14.14
C ALA A 201 3.34 3.48 -13.27
N TYR A 202 3.60 4.25 -12.22
CA TYR A 202 2.58 4.75 -11.30
C TYR A 202 2.29 6.23 -11.49
N ASP A 203 3.06 6.92 -12.36
CA ASP A 203 3.01 8.38 -12.53
C ASP A 203 3.10 9.13 -11.20
N LYS A 204 3.99 8.68 -10.34
CA LYS A 204 4.08 9.13 -8.95
C LYS A 204 5.49 8.97 -8.39
N THR A 205 5.87 9.87 -7.47
CA THR A 205 7.06 9.69 -6.65
C THR A 205 6.83 8.56 -5.65
N MET A 206 7.74 7.60 -5.62
CA MET A 206 7.65 6.41 -4.79
C MET A 206 8.92 6.22 -3.96
N PRO A 207 8.83 5.60 -2.78
CA PRO A 207 10.01 5.21 -2.02
C PRO A 207 10.85 4.18 -2.77
N ILE A 208 12.16 4.34 -2.68
CA ILE A 208 13.16 3.33 -3.05
C ILE A 208 14.12 3.17 -1.88
N LEU A 209 14.52 1.95 -1.62
CA LEU A 209 15.37 1.61 -0.49
C LEU A 209 16.83 1.44 -0.94
N THR A 210 17.76 1.79 -0.07
CA THR A 210 19.18 1.45 -0.21
C THR A 210 19.60 0.66 1.01
N ALA A 211 19.94 -0.62 0.84
CA ALA A 211 20.27 -1.51 1.92
C ALA A 211 21.58 -1.07 2.63
N ILE A 212 21.49 -0.89 3.94
CA ILE A 212 22.63 -0.65 4.83
C ILE A 212 23.09 -1.97 5.45
N ARG A 213 22.14 -2.75 5.98
CA ARG A 213 22.38 -4.04 6.66
C ARG A 213 21.25 -5.01 6.32
N ILE A 214 21.61 -6.26 6.08
CA ILE A 214 20.66 -7.35 5.86
C ILE A 214 21.17 -8.57 6.65
N GLU A 215 20.31 -9.11 7.49
CA GLU A 215 20.60 -10.29 8.30
C GLU A 215 19.46 -11.30 8.15
N LYS A 216 19.79 -12.59 8.14
CA LYS A 216 18.77 -13.63 8.13
C LYS A 216 17.98 -13.57 9.43
N SER A 217 16.68 -13.74 9.33
CA SER A 217 15.79 -13.81 10.48
C SER A 217 14.79 -14.94 10.31
N GLU A 218 14.21 -15.35 11.43
CA GLU A 218 13.07 -16.27 11.41
C GLU A 218 11.81 -15.54 10.91
N PRO A 219 10.87 -16.26 10.31
CA PRO A 219 9.58 -15.70 9.96
C PRO A 219 8.88 -15.09 11.18
N PRO A 220 8.14 -13.99 11.01
CA PRO A 220 7.28 -13.48 12.07
C PRO A 220 6.13 -14.46 12.37
N LYS A 221 5.50 -14.30 13.54
CA LYS A 221 4.33 -15.10 13.91
C LYS A 221 3.18 -14.91 12.91
N GLU A 222 2.93 -13.67 12.53
CA GLU A 222 1.99 -13.32 11.48
C GLU A 222 2.76 -12.90 10.23
N GLN A 223 2.67 -13.72 9.17
CA GLN A 223 3.44 -13.50 7.95
C GLN A 223 2.70 -12.65 6.92
N LEU A 224 1.38 -12.57 7.04
CA LEU A 224 0.53 -11.82 6.13
C LEU A 224 0.26 -10.41 6.66
N VAL A 225 0.12 -9.48 5.75
CA VAL A 225 -0.38 -8.13 6.02
C VAL A 225 -1.85 -8.10 5.64
N TYR A 226 -2.68 -7.53 6.49
CA TYR A 226 -4.11 -7.35 6.26
C TYR A 226 -4.43 -5.86 6.15
N PHE A 227 -5.32 -5.50 5.20
CA PHE A 227 -5.81 -4.15 4.97
C PHE A 227 -7.32 -4.05 5.14
#